data_1c9cc26db0547edbef9cdb7ddcf4ffb9
#
_entry.id   1c9cc26db0547edbef9cdb7ddcf4ffb9
#
_cell.length_a   1.000
_cell.length_b   1.000
_cell.length_c   1.000
_cell.angle_alpha   90.00
_cell.angle_beta   90.00
_cell.angle_gamma   90.00
#
_symmetry.space_group_name_H-M   'P 1'
#
loop_
_entity.id
_entity.type
_entity.pdbx_description
1 polymer ?
#
loop_
_entity_poly.entity_id
_entity_poly.type
_entity_poly.pdbx_seq_one_letter_code
_entity_poly.pdbx_strand_id
1 'polypeptide(L)'
;SVIGRMLHRYDTDYTGRFMAVDTIGSVLGSMLTTLVLMPLIGVSATVVALVFLAAVAAFLLSSRRRRTETAVLSIMLLAFAFSVNSEKLMNPQSTLVKDDAVSRIEIEPADVEKGKALSEIMRINGSFSSKISVRKDLMFDYVRFINETFIASLPQDFPRDILVLGAGGFTIGLGDSFHNYTFLDIDKDLKNIAEQKFLQRPLPENQKFIAEDAYLFMLNAKQKYDLIVVDVFSAVRSIPMNFVTADFFRMVKERLKPNGIMVANVITSPSFGNDFSRGLDNTLRQVFPQYLDRRVLQPYNPYGRDLANVEYVYYNYPSDKTVYTQDKNASFYGQW
;
A
#
# COMPACT_ATOMS: atom_id res chain seq x y z
N SER A 1 -26.61 13.45 29.60
CA SER A 1 -26.49 14.44 28.53
C SER A 1 -27.51 15.56 28.70
N VAL A 2 -27.24 16.76 28.19
CA VAL A 2 -28.16 17.92 28.23
C VAL A 2 -29.47 17.58 27.52
N ILE A 3 -29.41 16.83 26.44
CA ILE A 3 -30.55 16.34 25.66
C ILE A 3 -31.40 15.37 26.47
N GLY A 4 -30.80 14.43 27.22
CA GLY A 4 -31.53 13.52 28.11
C GLY A 4 -32.28 14.24 29.22
N ARG A 5 -31.76 15.35 29.75
CA ARG A 5 -32.46 16.17 30.76
C ARG A 5 -33.58 17.03 30.18
N MET A 6 -33.50 17.46 28.95
CA MET A 6 -34.58 18.13 28.23
C MET A 6 -35.73 17.17 27.90
N LEU A 7 -35.42 15.94 27.52
CA LEU A 7 -36.41 14.92 27.17
C LEU A 7 -37.14 14.33 28.37
N HIS A 8 -36.51 14.31 29.55
CA HIS A 8 -37.17 13.85 30.80
C HIS A 8 -38.32 14.73 31.27
N ARG A 9 -38.51 15.90 30.65
CA ARG A 9 -39.71 16.78 30.88
C ARG A 9 -40.87 16.47 29.94
N TYR A 10 -40.66 15.63 28.95
CA TYR A 10 -41.64 15.18 27.96
C TYR A 10 -41.71 13.66 28.02
N ASP A 11 -42.89 13.14 28.16
CA ASP A 11 -43.33 11.76 28.26
C ASP A 11 -42.38 10.69 27.71
N THR A 12 -42.31 9.50 28.35
CA THR A 12 -41.42 8.38 28.03
C THR A 12 -41.51 7.88 26.56
N ASP A 13 -42.66 8.07 25.91
CA ASP A 13 -42.88 7.74 24.49
C ASP A 13 -42.02 8.56 23.51
N TYR A 14 -41.73 9.80 23.84
CA TYR A 14 -40.88 10.66 22.98
C TYR A 14 -39.41 10.24 23.01
N THR A 15 -38.91 9.71 24.11
CA THR A 15 -37.51 9.26 24.23
C THR A 15 -37.26 8.06 23.35
N GLY A 16 -38.18 7.09 23.30
CA GLY A 16 -38.08 5.91 22.44
C GLY A 16 -38.09 6.26 20.93
N ARG A 17 -39.01 7.15 20.53
CA ARG A 17 -39.10 7.64 19.15
C ARG A 17 -37.84 8.41 18.74
N PHE A 18 -37.32 9.26 19.61
CA PHE A 18 -36.10 10.02 19.36
C PHE A 18 -34.89 9.06 19.16
N MET A 19 -34.71 8.08 20.07
CA MET A 19 -33.66 7.10 19.96
C MET A 19 -33.78 6.27 18.66
N ALA A 20 -35.00 5.88 18.29
CA ALA A 20 -35.21 5.14 17.03
C ALA A 20 -34.83 5.96 15.80
N VAL A 21 -35.24 7.25 15.75
CA VAL A 21 -34.89 8.15 14.63
C VAL A 21 -33.38 8.41 14.58
N ASP A 22 -32.74 8.61 15.73
CA ASP A 22 -31.29 8.81 15.82
C ASP A 22 -30.54 7.59 15.35
N THR A 23 -30.95 6.40 15.78
CA THR A 23 -30.32 5.13 15.34
C THR A 23 -30.49 4.90 13.84
N ILE A 24 -31.71 5.06 13.30
CA ILE A 24 -32.00 4.92 11.87
C ILE A 24 -31.20 5.95 11.08
N GLY A 25 -31.18 7.20 11.52
CA GLY A 25 -30.42 8.28 10.90
C GLY A 25 -28.93 8.01 10.87
N SER A 26 -28.37 7.47 11.95
CA SER A 26 -26.95 7.11 12.04
C SER A 26 -26.59 5.97 11.09
N VAL A 27 -27.42 4.92 11.02
CA VAL A 27 -27.21 3.79 10.11
C VAL A 27 -27.30 4.24 8.64
N LEU A 28 -28.37 4.94 8.28
CA LEU A 28 -28.57 5.44 6.92
C LEU A 28 -27.48 6.45 6.53
N GLY A 29 -27.10 7.33 7.44
CA GLY A 29 -26.03 8.31 7.22
C GLY A 29 -24.68 7.64 6.97
N SER A 30 -24.31 6.64 7.77
CA SER A 30 -23.07 5.89 7.56
C SER A 30 -23.07 5.12 6.24
N MET A 31 -24.17 4.46 5.91
CA MET A 31 -24.31 3.75 4.63
C MET A 31 -24.22 4.71 3.44
N LEU A 32 -24.95 5.83 3.47
CA LEU A 32 -24.91 6.84 2.42
C LEU A 32 -23.51 7.41 2.24
N THR A 33 -22.83 7.72 3.34
CA THR A 33 -21.46 8.25 3.30
C THR A 33 -20.50 7.26 2.67
N THR A 34 -20.51 6.01 3.15
CA THR A 34 -19.52 4.99 2.73
C THR A 34 -19.79 4.42 1.34
N LEU A 35 -21.06 4.16 1.02
CA LEU A 35 -21.42 3.46 -0.23
C LEU A 35 -21.71 4.42 -1.39
N VAL A 36 -22.00 5.70 -1.11
CA VAL A 36 -22.38 6.65 -2.14
C VAL A 36 -21.44 7.85 -2.20
N LEU A 37 -21.28 8.60 -1.10
CA LEU A 37 -20.50 9.84 -1.16
C LEU A 37 -19.01 9.58 -1.38
N MET A 38 -18.38 8.72 -0.59
CA MET A 38 -16.95 8.43 -0.76
C MET A 38 -16.60 7.89 -2.16
N PRO A 39 -17.35 6.94 -2.75
CA PRO A 39 -17.09 6.49 -4.12
C PRO A 39 -17.32 7.54 -5.21
N LEU A 40 -18.28 8.47 -5.02
CA LEU A 40 -18.64 9.45 -6.04
C LEU A 40 -17.79 10.71 -6.03
N ILE A 41 -17.46 11.22 -4.85
CA ILE A 41 -16.77 12.53 -4.69
C ILE A 41 -15.43 12.44 -3.94
N GLY A 42 -15.01 11.23 -3.56
CA GLY A 42 -13.76 10.99 -2.81
C GLY A 42 -13.89 11.28 -1.32
N VAL A 43 -12.88 10.86 -0.57
CA VAL A 43 -12.87 10.99 0.90
C VAL A 43 -12.79 12.45 1.33
N SER A 44 -11.86 13.22 0.73
CA SER A 44 -11.62 14.61 1.10
C SER A 44 -12.84 15.51 0.89
N ALA A 45 -13.49 15.39 -0.27
CA ALA A 45 -14.71 16.17 -0.56
C ALA A 45 -15.88 15.73 0.33
N THR A 46 -15.98 14.43 0.64
CA THR A 46 -17.01 13.91 1.57
C THR A 46 -16.85 14.52 2.97
N VAL A 47 -15.64 14.60 3.51
CA VAL A 47 -15.38 15.22 4.82
C VAL A 47 -15.81 16.69 4.82
N VAL A 48 -15.44 17.46 3.79
CA VAL A 48 -15.84 18.87 3.67
C VAL A 48 -17.37 19.01 3.57
N ALA A 49 -18.03 18.15 2.78
CA ALA A 49 -19.49 18.14 2.65
C ALA A 49 -20.20 17.82 3.99
N LEU A 50 -19.70 16.86 4.75
CA LEU A 50 -20.25 16.53 6.08
C LEU A 50 -20.07 17.67 7.07
N VAL A 51 -18.90 18.34 7.10
CA VAL A 51 -18.67 19.52 7.93
C VAL A 51 -19.62 20.66 7.54
N PHE A 52 -19.84 20.85 6.22
CA PHE A 52 -20.82 21.83 5.73
C PHE A 52 -22.24 21.52 6.20
N LEU A 53 -22.72 20.29 6.08
CA LEU A 53 -24.03 19.88 6.56
C LEU A 53 -24.17 20.06 8.07
N ALA A 54 -23.16 19.72 8.85
CA ALA A 54 -23.13 19.94 10.29
C ALA A 54 -23.16 21.43 10.64
N ALA A 55 -22.45 22.28 9.91
CA ALA A 55 -22.46 23.72 10.07
C ALA A 55 -23.84 24.33 9.78
N VAL A 56 -24.50 23.90 8.71
CA VAL A 56 -25.89 24.31 8.37
C VAL A 56 -26.83 23.87 9.46
N ALA A 57 -26.76 22.63 9.93
CA ALA A 57 -27.63 22.15 11.01
C ALA A 57 -27.41 22.96 12.31
N ALA A 58 -26.18 23.23 12.72
CA ALA A 58 -25.84 24.04 13.87
C ALA A 58 -26.40 25.47 13.76
N PHE A 59 -26.27 26.07 12.56
CA PHE A 59 -26.84 27.42 12.33
C PHE A 59 -28.36 27.44 12.40
N LEU A 60 -29.05 26.47 11.83
CA LEU A 60 -30.52 26.38 11.86
C LEU A 60 -31.06 26.15 13.28
N LEU A 61 -30.34 25.35 14.07
CA LEU A 61 -30.72 25.04 15.45
C LEU A 61 -30.30 26.13 16.46
N SER A 62 -29.47 27.09 16.04
CA SER A 62 -28.98 28.15 16.89
C SER A 62 -30.06 29.17 17.22
N SER A 63 -30.08 29.62 18.48
CA SER A 63 -30.98 30.71 18.92
C SER A 63 -30.59 32.03 18.22
N ARG A 64 -31.57 32.91 18.00
CA ARG A 64 -31.32 34.23 17.35
C ARG A 64 -30.16 35.00 17.97
N ARG A 65 -29.95 34.91 19.27
CA ARG A 65 -28.90 35.62 20.02
C ARG A 65 -27.51 35.09 19.72
N ARG A 66 -27.38 33.78 19.39
CA ARG A 66 -26.07 33.11 19.12
C ARG A 66 -25.79 32.83 17.63
N ARG A 67 -26.71 33.25 16.75
CA ARG A 67 -26.54 32.95 15.29
C ARG A 67 -25.27 33.51 14.71
N THR A 68 -24.87 34.72 15.10
CA THR A 68 -23.61 35.31 14.58
C THR A 68 -22.38 34.50 15.04
N GLU A 69 -22.33 34.15 16.34
CA GLU A 69 -21.22 33.32 16.87
C GLU A 69 -21.16 31.95 16.19
N THR A 70 -22.34 31.31 16.03
CA THR A 70 -22.43 30.02 15.35
C THR A 70 -22.00 30.11 13.90
N ALA A 71 -22.39 31.18 13.18
CA ALA A 71 -21.97 31.40 11.80
C ALA A 71 -20.46 31.58 11.68
N VAL A 72 -19.84 32.37 12.55
CA VAL A 72 -18.39 32.57 12.57
C VAL A 72 -17.65 31.27 12.83
N LEU A 73 -18.06 30.53 13.86
CA LEU A 73 -17.46 29.22 14.16
C LEU A 73 -17.63 28.21 13.01
N SER A 74 -18.82 28.20 12.39
CA SER A 74 -19.06 27.33 11.23
C SER A 74 -18.17 27.64 10.03
N ILE A 75 -17.97 28.92 9.74
CA ILE A 75 -17.07 29.38 8.67
C ILE A 75 -15.62 29.00 8.99
N MET A 76 -15.19 29.19 10.24
CA MET A 76 -13.83 28.79 10.66
C MET A 76 -13.60 27.28 10.54
N LEU A 77 -14.57 26.46 10.97
CA LEU A 77 -14.50 25.01 10.85
C LEU A 77 -14.48 24.55 9.38
N LEU A 78 -15.30 25.17 8.53
CA LEU A 78 -15.30 24.90 7.10
C LEU A 78 -13.98 25.29 6.44
N ALA A 79 -13.44 26.47 6.75
CA ALA A 79 -12.14 26.92 6.24
C ALA A 79 -11.02 25.97 6.69
N PHE A 80 -11.05 25.53 7.94
CA PHE A 80 -10.11 24.56 8.48
C PHE A 80 -10.26 23.19 7.78
N ALA A 81 -11.49 22.65 7.69
CA ALA A 81 -11.75 21.40 7.01
C ALA A 81 -11.30 21.45 5.54
N PHE A 82 -11.56 22.54 4.83
CA PHE A 82 -11.11 22.75 3.47
C PHE A 82 -9.57 22.80 3.38
N SER A 83 -8.91 23.55 4.27
CA SER A 83 -7.45 23.68 4.24
C SER A 83 -6.74 22.36 4.49
N VAL A 84 -7.20 21.58 5.48
CA VAL A 84 -6.60 20.26 5.82
C VAL A 84 -6.88 19.21 4.75
N ASN A 85 -7.98 19.31 4.02
CA ASN A 85 -8.34 18.37 2.95
C ASN A 85 -8.00 18.89 1.55
N SER A 86 -7.40 20.08 1.44
CA SER A 86 -6.96 20.62 0.15
C SER A 86 -5.52 20.22 -0.13
N GLU A 87 -5.34 19.33 -1.11
CA GLU A 87 -4.02 18.88 -1.58
C GLU A 87 -3.09 20.05 -1.93
N LYS A 88 -3.61 21.02 -2.67
CA LYS A 88 -2.82 22.18 -3.11
C LYS A 88 -2.30 23.05 -1.95
N LEU A 89 -3.01 23.06 -0.81
CA LEU A 89 -2.58 23.82 0.37
C LEU A 89 -1.62 23.01 1.24
N MET A 90 -1.83 21.69 1.34
CA MET A 90 -1.01 20.81 2.15
C MET A 90 0.29 20.40 1.46
N ASN A 91 0.23 20.13 0.17
CA ASN A 91 1.38 19.79 -0.66
C ASN A 91 1.27 20.45 -2.04
N PRO A 92 1.70 21.73 -2.18
CA PRO A 92 1.54 22.50 -3.41
C PRO A 92 2.25 21.90 -4.63
N GLN A 93 3.22 21.01 -4.41
CA GLN A 93 3.99 20.36 -5.47
C GLN A 93 3.39 19.02 -5.90
N SER A 94 2.49 18.47 -5.11
CA SER A 94 1.80 17.21 -5.42
C SER A 94 0.63 17.46 -6.36
N THR A 95 0.44 16.50 -7.28
CA THR A 95 -0.74 16.44 -8.16
C THR A 95 -1.60 15.26 -7.74
N LEU A 96 -2.80 15.57 -7.23
CA LEU A 96 -3.82 14.54 -6.97
C LEU A 96 -4.35 14.03 -8.31
N VAL A 97 -4.20 12.73 -8.55
CA VAL A 97 -4.61 12.07 -9.80
C VAL A 97 -5.91 11.31 -9.62
N LYS A 98 -6.10 10.69 -8.46
CA LYS A 98 -7.27 9.90 -8.12
C LYS A 98 -7.57 10.02 -6.63
N ASP A 99 -8.86 10.10 -6.27
CA ASP A 99 -9.35 10.00 -4.89
C ASP A 99 -10.72 9.34 -4.90
N ASP A 100 -10.77 8.04 -4.62
CA ASP A 100 -12.01 7.28 -4.53
C ASP A 100 -12.01 6.27 -3.36
N ALA A 101 -12.96 5.34 -3.34
CA ALA A 101 -13.08 4.35 -2.26
C ALA A 101 -11.96 3.30 -2.27
N VAL A 102 -11.27 3.09 -3.39
CA VAL A 102 -10.23 2.07 -3.54
C VAL A 102 -8.87 2.65 -3.21
N SER A 103 -8.54 3.80 -3.80
CA SER A 103 -7.24 4.41 -3.62
C SER A 103 -7.26 5.93 -3.76
N ARG A 104 -6.31 6.56 -3.08
CA ARG A 104 -5.91 7.96 -3.29
C ARG A 104 -4.52 7.94 -3.91
N ILE A 105 -4.39 8.46 -5.14
CA ILE A 105 -3.13 8.46 -5.89
C ILE A 105 -2.67 9.89 -6.12
N GLU A 106 -1.45 10.16 -5.74
CA GLU A 106 -0.77 11.45 -5.87
C GLU A 106 0.58 11.25 -6.56
N ILE A 107 0.97 12.22 -7.39
CA ILE A 107 2.29 12.26 -8.01
C ILE A 107 2.96 13.56 -7.61
N GLU A 108 4.18 13.47 -7.10
CA GLU A 108 4.96 14.62 -6.65
C GLU A 108 6.38 14.59 -7.20
N PRO A 109 6.95 15.77 -7.54
CA PRO A 109 8.35 15.88 -7.92
C PRO A 109 9.25 15.58 -6.71
N ALA A 110 10.38 14.94 -6.96
CA ALA A 110 11.37 14.63 -5.94
C ALA A 110 12.79 14.88 -6.45
N ASP A 111 13.77 14.82 -5.52
CA ASP A 111 15.19 15.03 -5.81
C ASP A 111 15.43 16.30 -6.64
N VAL A 112 14.98 17.44 -6.13
CA VAL A 112 15.06 18.72 -6.82
C VAL A 112 16.48 19.27 -6.80
N GLU A 113 17.08 19.44 -7.97
CA GLU A 113 18.38 20.06 -8.15
C GLU A 113 18.25 21.30 -9.04
N LYS A 114 18.73 22.46 -8.56
CA LYS A 114 18.67 23.75 -9.28
C LYS A 114 17.25 24.11 -9.76
N GLY A 115 16.25 23.77 -8.97
CA GLY A 115 14.84 24.05 -9.27
C GLY A 115 14.19 23.08 -10.28
N LYS A 116 14.89 22.03 -10.73
CA LYS A 116 14.38 20.98 -11.61
C LYS A 116 14.26 19.68 -10.86
N ALA A 117 13.09 19.03 -10.93
CA ALA A 117 12.90 17.69 -10.41
C ALA A 117 13.70 16.67 -11.24
N LEU A 118 14.44 15.80 -10.57
CA LEU A 118 15.19 14.71 -11.18
C LEU A 118 14.44 13.39 -11.12
N SER A 119 13.41 13.32 -10.28
CA SER A 119 12.56 12.15 -10.14
C SER A 119 11.13 12.54 -9.81
N GLU A 120 10.22 11.61 -9.97
CA GLU A 120 8.82 11.70 -9.56
C GLU A 120 8.49 10.54 -8.63
N ILE A 121 7.69 10.80 -7.61
CA ILE A 121 7.19 9.80 -6.68
C ILE A 121 5.68 9.66 -6.86
N MET A 122 5.22 8.42 -6.99
CA MET A 122 3.81 8.08 -6.88
C MET A 122 3.52 7.65 -5.45
N ARG A 123 2.53 8.27 -4.85
CA ARG A 123 1.99 7.91 -3.53
C ARG A 123 0.64 7.24 -3.71
N ILE A 124 0.42 6.16 -2.99
CA ILE A 124 -0.86 5.46 -2.93
C ILE A 124 -1.28 5.40 -1.46
N ASN A 125 -2.46 5.95 -1.15
CA ASN A 125 -3.00 6.02 0.21
C ASN A 125 -2.02 6.67 1.22
N GLY A 126 -1.30 7.71 0.78
CA GLY A 126 -0.32 8.44 1.58
C GLY A 126 1.04 7.75 1.76
N SER A 127 1.24 6.55 1.22
CA SER A 127 2.51 5.83 1.25
C SER A 127 3.28 6.03 -0.05
N PHE A 128 4.61 6.10 0.04
CA PHE A 128 5.47 6.06 -1.12
C PHE A 128 5.38 4.69 -1.78
N SER A 129 4.80 4.64 -2.98
CA SER A 129 4.60 3.40 -3.71
C SER A 129 5.68 3.17 -4.76
N SER A 130 5.99 4.20 -5.54
CA SER A 130 6.96 4.04 -6.62
C SER A 130 7.71 5.34 -6.88
N LYS A 131 8.93 5.23 -7.39
CA LYS A 131 9.77 6.35 -7.77
C LYS A 131 10.38 6.10 -9.13
N ILE A 132 10.23 7.07 -10.04
CA ILE A 132 10.84 7.03 -11.37
C ILE A 132 11.84 8.15 -11.54
N SER A 133 12.98 7.86 -12.17
CA SER A 133 14.01 8.82 -12.50
C SER A 133 14.76 8.40 -13.74
N VAL A 134 15.32 9.38 -14.45
CA VAL A 134 16.32 9.13 -15.49
C VAL A 134 17.65 8.61 -14.91
N ARG A 135 17.87 8.83 -13.62
CA ARG A 135 19.04 8.38 -12.87
C ARG A 135 18.67 7.15 -12.04
N LYS A 136 19.32 6.01 -12.30
CA LYS A 136 19.04 4.75 -11.56
C LYS A 136 19.35 4.84 -10.06
N ASP A 137 20.34 5.64 -9.67
CA ASP A 137 20.71 5.88 -8.26
C ASP A 137 19.63 6.60 -7.44
N LEU A 138 18.65 7.22 -8.10
CA LEU A 138 17.53 7.89 -7.45
C LEU A 138 16.26 7.03 -7.34
N MET A 139 16.27 5.80 -7.84
CA MET A 139 15.15 4.85 -7.62
C MET A 139 15.10 4.42 -6.15
N PHE A 140 13.97 3.90 -5.70
CA PHE A 140 13.89 3.28 -4.38
C PHE A 140 14.86 2.10 -4.28
N ASP A 141 15.57 2.00 -3.16
CA ASP A 141 16.62 0.99 -2.97
C ASP A 141 16.11 -0.43 -3.11
N TYR A 142 14.90 -0.73 -2.64
CA TYR A 142 14.32 -2.07 -2.78
C TYR A 142 14.00 -2.40 -4.25
N VAL A 143 13.50 -1.45 -5.03
CA VAL A 143 13.25 -1.64 -6.47
C VAL A 143 14.57 -1.87 -7.21
N ARG A 144 15.60 -1.06 -6.91
CA ARG A 144 16.93 -1.24 -7.47
C ARG A 144 17.50 -2.59 -7.10
N PHE A 145 17.39 -3.01 -5.84
CA PHE A 145 17.85 -4.30 -5.37
C PHE A 145 17.17 -5.45 -6.12
N ILE A 146 15.84 -5.42 -6.28
CA ILE A 146 15.12 -6.45 -7.04
C ILE A 146 15.56 -6.47 -8.51
N ASN A 147 15.60 -5.30 -9.16
CA ASN A 147 15.93 -5.20 -10.57
C ASN A 147 17.38 -5.63 -10.87
N GLU A 148 18.35 -5.19 -10.08
CA GLU A 148 19.76 -5.43 -10.34
C GLU A 148 20.23 -6.80 -9.82
N THR A 149 19.67 -7.28 -8.69
CA THR A 149 20.11 -8.55 -8.10
C THR A 149 19.39 -9.76 -8.70
N PHE A 150 18.09 -9.65 -8.96
CA PHE A 150 17.30 -10.80 -9.40
C PHE A 150 16.93 -10.73 -10.86
N ILE A 151 16.29 -9.66 -11.34
CA ILE A 151 15.84 -9.58 -12.73
C ILE A 151 17.01 -9.58 -13.70
N ALA A 152 18.01 -8.73 -13.48
CA ALA A 152 19.20 -8.66 -14.33
C ALA A 152 20.03 -9.94 -14.33
N SER A 153 19.89 -10.78 -13.30
CA SER A 153 20.61 -12.07 -13.17
C SER A 153 19.84 -13.26 -13.72
N LEU A 154 18.58 -13.06 -14.16
CA LEU A 154 17.83 -14.14 -14.79
C LEU A 154 18.48 -14.55 -16.11
N PRO A 155 18.57 -15.88 -16.40
CA PRO A 155 19.10 -16.36 -17.66
C PRO A 155 18.35 -15.76 -18.85
N GLN A 156 19.11 -15.43 -19.91
CA GLN A 156 18.61 -14.78 -21.14
C GLN A 156 18.44 -15.80 -22.30
N ASP A 157 18.37 -17.09 -22.01
CA ASP A 157 18.17 -18.17 -22.98
C ASP A 157 16.71 -18.24 -23.47
N PHE A 158 15.74 -17.96 -22.59
CA PHE A 158 14.33 -17.81 -22.93
C PHE A 158 13.63 -16.89 -21.90
N PRO A 159 12.49 -16.26 -22.26
CA PRO A 159 11.75 -15.39 -21.37
C PRO A 159 11.32 -16.11 -20.09
N ARG A 160 11.62 -15.54 -18.94
CA ARG A 160 11.15 -16.02 -17.63
C ARG A 160 9.82 -15.40 -17.28
N ASP A 161 9.00 -16.13 -16.52
CA ASP A 161 7.70 -15.65 -16.04
C ASP A 161 7.86 -15.03 -14.66
N ILE A 162 7.55 -13.75 -14.55
CA ILE A 162 7.67 -12.95 -13.33
C ILE A 162 6.29 -12.51 -12.89
N LEU A 163 5.94 -12.79 -11.62
CA LEU A 163 4.73 -12.32 -10.98
C LEU A 163 5.07 -11.20 -10.01
N VAL A 164 4.36 -10.08 -10.08
CA VAL A 164 4.48 -8.96 -9.15
C VAL A 164 3.13 -8.75 -8.47
N LEU A 165 3.07 -9.03 -7.18
CA LEU A 165 1.91 -8.78 -6.33
C LEU A 165 2.06 -7.39 -5.72
N GLY A 166 1.17 -6.46 -6.11
CA GLY A 166 1.31 -5.02 -5.87
C GLY A 166 2.03 -4.35 -7.04
N ALA A 167 1.26 -3.76 -7.97
CA ALA A 167 1.84 -3.20 -9.19
C ALA A 167 2.51 -1.84 -8.98
N GLY A 168 2.01 -1.05 -8.03
CA GLY A 168 2.48 0.32 -7.82
C GLY A 168 2.56 1.11 -9.12
N GLY A 169 3.66 1.80 -9.36
CA GLY A 169 3.95 2.51 -10.61
C GLY A 169 4.67 1.67 -11.67
N PHE A 170 4.63 0.34 -11.58
CA PHE A 170 5.27 -0.57 -12.54
C PHE A 170 6.78 -0.36 -12.68
N THR A 171 7.46 -0.12 -11.56
CA THR A 171 8.91 0.14 -11.54
C THR A 171 9.75 -1.13 -11.38
N ILE A 172 9.16 -2.24 -10.95
CA ILE A 172 9.78 -3.56 -10.98
C ILE A 172 9.89 -4.00 -12.44
N GLY A 173 11.10 -4.38 -12.88
CA GLY A 173 11.36 -4.74 -14.28
C GLY A 173 11.30 -3.55 -15.25
N LEU A 174 11.39 -2.32 -14.77
CA LEU A 174 11.37 -1.13 -15.62
C LEU A 174 12.54 -1.16 -16.62
N GLY A 175 12.18 -1.20 -17.92
CA GLY A 175 13.16 -1.27 -19.01
C GLY A 175 13.54 -2.69 -19.46
N ASP A 176 13.05 -3.74 -18.80
CA ASP A 176 13.17 -5.11 -19.29
C ASP A 176 12.08 -5.40 -20.35
N SER A 177 12.51 -5.72 -21.54
CA SER A 177 11.67 -6.11 -22.68
C SER A 177 11.75 -7.59 -23.03
N PHE A 178 12.52 -8.38 -22.25
CA PHE A 178 12.78 -9.78 -22.57
C PHE A 178 11.91 -10.75 -21.77
N HIS A 179 11.79 -10.56 -20.45
CA HIS A 179 11.02 -11.45 -19.58
C HIS A 179 9.52 -11.09 -19.59
N ASN A 180 8.67 -12.07 -19.25
CA ASN A 180 7.21 -11.87 -19.19
C ASN A 180 6.80 -11.46 -17.77
N TYR A 181 6.03 -10.40 -17.65
CA TYR A 181 5.53 -9.90 -16.36
C TYR A 181 4.01 -10.05 -16.25
N THR A 182 3.57 -10.46 -15.09
CA THR A 182 2.18 -10.36 -14.66
C THR A 182 2.14 -9.50 -13.40
N PHE A 183 1.58 -8.30 -13.52
CA PHE A 183 1.36 -7.38 -12.40
C PHE A 183 -0.06 -7.52 -11.89
N LEU A 184 -0.22 -7.61 -10.58
CA LEU A 184 -1.52 -7.58 -9.91
C LEU A 184 -1.65 -6.36 -9.03
N ASP A 185 -2.82 -5.75 -9.08
CA ASP A 185 -3.24 -4.75 -8.11
C ASP A 185 -4.76 -4.76 -8.01
N ILE A 186 -5.30 -4.35 -6.87
CA ILE A 186 -6.75 -4.26 -6.66
C ILE A 186 -7.36 -3.05 -7.40
N ASP A 187 -6.56 -2.02 -7.64
CA ASP A 187 -7.01 -0.81 -8.31
C ASP A 187 -6.98 -0.95 -9.83
N LYS A 188 -8.14 -1.15 -10.44
CA LYS A 188 -8.30 -1.31 -11.90
C LYS A 188 -7.79 -0.12 -12.73
N ASP A 189 -7.78 1.08 -12.15
CA ASP A 189 -7.39 2.31 -12.85
C ASP A 189 -5.88 2.54 -12.81
N LEU A 190 -5.16 1.80 -11.97
CA LEU A 190 -3.74 2.01 -11.69
C LEU A 190 -2.87 1.96 -12.94
N LYS A 191 -3.11 0.98 -13.84
CA LYS A 191 -2.38 0.88 -15.11
C LYS A 191 -2.52 2.15 -15.94
N ASN A 192 -3.76 2.59 -16.15
CA ASN A 192 -4.04 3.78 -16.98
C ASN A 192 -3.41 5.04 -16.37
N ILE A 193 -3.47 5.18 -15.05
CA ILE A 193 -2.85 6.27 -14.31
C ILE A 193 -1.33 6.22 -14.45
N ALA A 194 -0.73 5.05 -14.25
CA ALA A 194 0.72 4.89 -14.38
C ALA A 194 1.20 5.23 -15.79
N GLU A 195 0.56 4.71 -16.83
CA GLU A 195 0.91 4.97 -18.23
C GLU A 195 0.79 6.45 -18.61
N GLN A 196 -0.30 7.11 -18.19
CA GLN A 196 -0.58 8.49 -18.64
C GLN A 196 0.10 9.57 -17.79
N LYS A 197 0.29 9.33 -16.50
CA LYS A 197 0.67 10.37 -15.54
C LYS A 197 2.04 10.17 -14.92
N PHE A 198 2.49 8.92 -14.74
CA PHE A 198 3.73 8.60 -14.05
C PHE A 198 4.84 8.13 -15.00
N LEU A 199 4.61 7.06 -15.75
CA LEU A 199 5.58 6.52 -16.72
C LEU A 199 5.64 7.37 -18.01
N GLN A 200 4.54 8.07 -18.35
CA GLN A 200 4.33 8.86 -19.56
C GLN A 200 4.57 8.05 -20.85
N ARG A 201 4.32 6.75 -20.76
CA ARG A 201 4.42 5.79 -21.87
C ARG A 201 3.57 4.56 -21.57
N PRO A 202 3.10 3.81 -22.61
CA PRO A 202 2.40 2.55 -22.40
C PRO A 202 3.37 1.49 -21.81
N LEU A 203 2.79 0.52 -21.09
CA LEU A 203 3.50 -0.68 -20.69
C LEU A 203 3.89 -1.49 -21.93
N PRO A 204 5.08 -2.11 -21.93
CA PRO A 204 5.51 -3.01 -23.01
C PRO A 204 4.58 -4.23 -23.12
N GLU A 205 4.54 -4.87 -24.30
CA GLU A 205 3.67 -6.02 -24.57
C GLU A 205 3.95 -7.24 -23.67
N ASN A 206 5.18 -7.38 -23.21
CA ASN A 206 5.59 -8.43 -22.26
C ASN A 206 5.14 -8.16 -20.81
N GLN A 207 4.46 -7.05 -20.53
CA GLN A 207 3.96 -6.67 -19.22
C GLN A 207 2.43 -6.67 -19.21
N LYS A 208 1.83 -7.67 -18.55
CA LYS A 208 0.38 -7.80 -18.36
C LYS A 208 -0.02 -7.23 -17.01
N PHE A 209 -1.16 -6.56 -16.97
CA PHE A 209 -1.80 -6.11 -15.74
C PHE A 209 -3.13 -6.83 -15.52
N ILE A 210 -3.36 -7.29 -14.31
CA ILE A 210 -4.61 -7.93 -13.87
C ILE A 210 -5.12 -7.15 -12.65
N ALA A 211 -6.31 -6.58 -12.79
CA ALA A 211 -6.98 -5.88 -11.70
C ALA A 211 -7.75 -6.88 -10.84
N GLU A 212 -7.10 -7.42 -9.82
CA GLU A 212 -7.66 -8.44 -8.93
C GLU A 212 -6.99 -8.37 -7.56
N ASP A 213 -7.70 -8.81 -6.52
CA ASP A 213 -7.11 -9.04 -5.20
C ASP A 213 -6.03 -10.12 -5.29
N ALA A 214 -4.81 -9.77 -4.87
CA ALA A 214 -3.65 -10.67 -4.99
C ALA A 214 -3.81 -11.97 -4.19
N TYR A 215 -4.54 -11.96 -3.06
CA TYR A 215 -4.80 -13.16 -2.28
C TYR A 215 -5.76 -14.11 -3.04
N LEU A 216 -6.84 -13.57 -3.61
CA LEU A 216 -7.80 -14.36 -4.40
C LEU A 216 -7.15 -14.91 -5.67
N PHE A 217 -6.32 -14.11 -6.34
CA PHE A 217 -5.54 -14.58 -7.48
C PHE A 217 -4.64 -15.75 -7.08
N MET A 218 -3.85 -15.62 -6.01
CA MET A 218 -2.94 -16.68 -5.56
C MET A 218 -3.68 -17.96 -5.16
N LEU A 219 -4.88 -17.84 -4.59
CA LEU A 219 -5.73 -18.99 -4.24
C LEU A 219 -6.15 -19.78 -5.50
N ASN A 220 -6.47 -19.10 -6.60
CA ASN A 220 -6.98 -19.68 -7.84
C ASN A 220 -5.89 -19.94 -8.90
N ALA A 221 -4.72 -19.30 -8.79
CA ALA A 221 -3.64 -19.43 -9.76
C ALA A 221 -3.18 -20.88 -9.90
N LYS A 222 -2.89 -21.29 -11.14
CA LYS A 222 -2.29 -22.60 -11.45
C LYS A 222 -0.89 -22.44 -12.06
N GLN A 223 -0.63 -21.31 -12.66
CA GLN A 223 0.66 -21.01 -13.27
C GLN A 223 1.77 -20.94 -12.22
N LYS A 224 2.97 -21.34 -12.61
CA LYS A 224 4.20 -21.22 -11.81
C LYS A 224 5.13 -20.20 -12.43
N TYR A 225 5.90 -19.54 -11.58
CA TYR A 225 6.75 -18.42 -11.93
C TYR A 225 8.22 -18.66 -11.59
N ASP A 226 9.11 -18.08 -12.36
CA ASP A 226 10.55 -18.08 -12.11
C ASP A 226 10.90 -17.09 -10.98
N LEU A 227 10.20 -15.96 -10.93
CA LEU A 227 10.32 -14.96 -9.86
C LEU A 227 8.93 -14.51 -9.40
N ILE A 228 8.71 -14.48 -8.09
CA ILE A 228 7.53 -13.86 -7.48
C ILE A 228 8.00 -12.72 -6.57
N VAL A 229 7.60 -11.51 -6.89
CA VAL A 229 7.80 -10.32 -6.05
C VAL A 229 6.51 -10.06 -5.27
N VAL A 230 6.62 -9.99 -3.95
CA VAL A 230 5.52 -9.68 -3.04
C VAL A 230 5.74 -8.26 -2.51
N ASP A 231 5.04 -7.28 -3.06
CA ASP A 231 5.14 -5.85 -2.72
C ASP A 231 3.74 -5.26 -2.41
N VAL A 232 2.93 -6.04 -1.68
CA VAL A 232 1.55 -5.65 -1.29
C VAL A 232 1.49 -4.83 0.00
N PHE A 233 2.62 -4.49 0.58
CA PHE A 233 2.73 -3.84 1.88
C PHE A 233 2.85 -2.32 1.74
N SER A 234 1.83 -1.70 1.15
CA SER A 234 1.86 -0.31 0.71
C SER A 234 1.78 0.74 1.81
N ALA A 235 1.55 0.38 3.06
CA ALA A 235 1.42 1.40 4.12
C ALA A 235 1.95 0.91 5.47
N VAL A 236 2.74 1.77 6.11
CA VAL A 236 3.13 1.65 7.52
C VAL A 236 1.93 1.48 8.47
N ARG A 237 0.71 1.74 8.01
CA ARG A 237 -0.51 1.76 8.84
C ARG A 237 -1.50 0.64 8.60
N SER A 238 -1.41 -0.10 7.49
CA SER A 238 -2.35 -1.20 7.23
C SER A 238 -1.73 -2.24 6.31
N ILE A 239 -0.99 -3.17 6.90
CA ILE A 239 -0.63 -4.41 6.21
C ILE A 239 -1.87 -5.28 6.23
N PRO A 240 -2.43 -5.67 5.07
CA PRO A 240 -3.56 -6.59 5.07
C PRO A 240 -3.13 -7.91 5.70
N MET A 241 -3.80 -8.31 6.78
CA MET A 241 -3.41 -9.45 7.61
C MET A 241 -3.27 -10.75 6.83
N ASN A 242 -4.00 -10.91 5.73
CA ASN A 242 -3.95 -12.10 4.88
C ASN A 242 -2.57 -12.34 4.26
N PHE A 243 -1.81 -11.28 3.96
CA PHE A 243 -0.52 -11.39 3.27
C PHE A 243 0.67 -11.70 4.20
N VAL A 244 0.46 -11.73 5.52
CA VAL A 244 1.51 -12.07 6.51
C VAL A 244 1.33 -13.46 7.11
N THR A 245 0.41 -14.25 6.57
CA THR A 245 0.07 -15.59 7.08
C THR A 245 0.93 -16.70 6.46
N ALA A 246 1.10 -17.78 7.19
CA ALA A 246 1.77 -18.98 6.68
C ALA A 246 1.03 -19.56 5.45
N ASP A 247 -0.30 -19.45 5.42
CA ASP A 247 -1.10 -19.97 4.30
C ASP A 247 -0.83 -19.19 3.02
N PHE A 248 -0.74 -17.87 3.08
CA PHE A 248 -0.36 -17.06 1.93
C PHE A 248 1.04 -17.42 1.40
N PHE A 249 2.02 -17.52 2.29
CA PHE A 249 3.39 -17.86 1.86
C PHE A 249 3.51 -19.29 1.37
N ARG A 250 2.69 -20.24 1.84
CA ARG A 250 2.61 -21.58 1.23
C ARG A 250 2.08 -21.51 -0.22
N MET A 251 1.02 -20.71 -0.47
CA MET A 251 0.53 -20.49 -1.84
C MET A 251 1.63 -19.89 -2.73
N VAL A 252 2.39 -18.89 -2.24
CA VAL A 252 3.53 -18.33 -2.98
C VAL A 252 4.56 -19.42 -3.30
N LYS A 253 4.95 -20.23 -2.31
CA LYS A 253 5.91 -21.32 -2.48
C LYS A 253 5.46 -22.33 -3.55
N GLU A 254 4.19 -22.72 -3.54
CA GLU A 254 3.61 -23.66 -4.50
C GLU A 254 3.59 -23.13 -5.93
N ARG A 255 3.59 -21.83 -6.12
CA ARG A 255 3.60 -21.14 -7.43
C ARG A 255 5.01 -20.82 -7.93
N LEU A 256 6.05 -21.17 -7.19
CA LEU A 256 7.42 -21.12 -7.70
C LEU A 256 7.73 -22.35 -8.55
N LYS A 257 8.43 -22.12 -9.68
CA LYS A 257 9.08 -23.18 -10.44
C LYS A 257 10.25 -23.76 -9.64
N PRO A 258 10.76 -24.95 -9.98
CA PRO A 258 12.06 -25.39 -9.46
C PRO A 258 13.13 -24.32 -9.73
N ASN A 259 13.96 -24.01 -8.75
CA ASN A 259 14.95 -22.93 -8.76
C ASN A 259 14.35 -21.52 -8.88
N GLY A 260 13.02 -21.38 -8.76
CA GLY A 260 12.35 -20.07 -8.72
C GLY A 260 12.67 -19.31 -7.43
N ILE A 261 12.48 -18.00 -7.46
CA ILE A 261 12.83 -17.10 -6.37
C ILE A 261 11.59 -16.35 -5.92
N MET A 262 11.41 -16.19 -4.61
CA MET A 262 10.48 -15.21 -4.02
C MET A 262 11.29 -14.06 -3.43
N VAL A 263 10.85 -12.83 -3.68
CA VAL A 263 11.35 -11.63 -2.98
C VAL A 263 10.13 -10.92 -2.38
N ALA A 264 10.10 -10.77 -1.06
CA ALA A 264 9.04 -10.06 -0.37
C ALA A 264 9.60 -8.80 0.29
N ASN A 265 9.16 -7.62 -0.19
CA ASN A 265 9.49 -6.33 0.40
C ASN A 265 8.54 -6.02 1.54
N VAL A 266 9.04 -5.83 2.76
CA VAL A 266 8.24 -5.50 3.93
C VAL A 266 8.86 -4.34 4.70
N ILE A 267 8.06 -3.32 4.99
CA ILE A 267 8.49 -2.22 5.86
C ILE A 267 8.27 -2.65 7.31
N THR A 268 9.35 -2.97 8.02
CA THR A 268 9.30 -3.49 9.38
C THR A 268 10.56 -3.13 10.16
N SER A 269 10.62 -3.51 11.47
CA SER A 269 11.81 -3.30 12.28
C SER A 269 13.00 -4.11 11.76
N PRO A 270 14.14 -3.45 11.44
CA PRO A 270 15.35 -4.13 10.99
C PRO A 270 15.98 -5.02 12.07
N SER A 271 15.77 -4.67 13.34
CA SER A 271 16.39 -5.29 14.53
C SER A 271 15.43 -6.20 15.30
N PHE A 272 14.25 -6.54 14.75
CA PHE A 272 13.20 -7.29 15.45
C PHE A 272 12.66 -6.58 16.70
N GLY A 273 12.67 -5.26 16.71
CA GLY A 273 12.29 -4.42 17.84
C GLY A 273 10.81 -4.48 18.25
N ASN A 274 9.94 -5.06 17.41
CA ASN A 274 8.51 -5.16 17.68
C ASN A 274 7.96 -6.58 17.41
N ASP A 275 6.77 -6.87 17.95
CA ASP A 275 6.12 -8.19 17.82
C ASP A 275 5.80 -8.55 16.37
N PHE A 276 5.43 -7.56 15.57
CA PHE A 276 5.12 -7.78 14.15
C PHE A 276 6.35 -8.32 13.40
N SER A 277 7.52 -7.69 13.55
CA SER A 277 8.74 -8.11 12.86
C SER A 277 9.19 -9.52 13.27
N ARG A 278 9.05 -9.86 14.55
CA ARG A 278 9.35 -11.20 15.08
C ARG A 278 8.34 -12.24 14.57
N GLY A 279 7.06 -11.92 14.63
CA GLY A 279 5.98 -12.81 14.17
C GLY A 279 6.06 -13.11 12.68
N LEU A 280 6.36 -12.09 11.87
CA LEU A 280 6.55 -12.26 10.43
C LEU A 280 7.77 -13.13 10.11
N ASP A 281 8.92 -12.89 10.75
CA ASP A 281 10.13 -13.70 10.55
C ASP A 281 9.89 -15.17 10.94
N ASN A 282 9.21 -15.42 12.08
CA ASN A 282 8.82 -16.75 12.50
C ASN A 282 7.91 -17.44 11.47
N THR A 283 6.93 -16.70 10.94
CA THR A 283 6.00 -17.20 9.93
C THR A 283 6.73 -17.62 8.66
N LEU A 284 7.62 -16.75 8.16
CA LEU A 284 8.40 -17.02 6.96
C LEU A 284 9.35 -18.21 7.18
N ARG A 285 10.07 -18.29 8.29
CA ARG A 285 10.96 -19.42 8.60
C ARG A 285 10.20 -20.73 8.80
N GLN A 286 8.97 -20.69 9.27
CA GLN A 286 8.12 -21.88 9.35
C GLN A 286 7.77 -22.44 7.96
N VAL A 287 7.51 -21.56 6.98
CA VAL A 287 7.17 -21.96 5.60
C VAL A 287 8.42 -22.30 4.78
N PHE A 288 9.49 -21.54 5.01
CA PHE A 288 10.76 -21.61 4.30
C PHE A 288 11.91 -21.94 5.28
N PRO A 289 12.01 -23.19 5.74
CA PRO A 289 12.99 -23.57 6.77
C PRO A 289 14.45 -23.58 6.26
N GLN A 290 14.65 -23.57 4.94
CA GLN A 290 15.95 -23.51 4.27
C GLN A 290 15.92 -22.48 3.16
N TYR A 291 17.09 -21.94 2.82
CA TYR A 291 17.29 -21.03 1.67
C TYR A 291 16.46 -19.74 1.77
N LEU A 292 16.08 -19.32 2.99
CA LEU A 292 15.48 -18.02 3.27
C LEU A 292 16.55 -17.05 3.78
N ASP A 293 16.82 -16.02 3.00
CA ASP A 293 17.66 -14.88 3.37
C ASP A 293 16.78 -13.71 3.83
N ARG A 294 17.32 -12.89 4.73
CA ARG A 294 16.70 -11.66 5.22
C ARG A 294 17.67 -10.51 5.10
N ARG A 295 17.36 -9.55 4.26
CA ARG A 295 18.21 -8.39 4.01
C ARG A 295 17.53 -7.11 4.46
N VAL A 296 18.25 -6.33 5.25
CA VAL A 296 17.82 -4.99 5.64
C VAL A 296 18.43 -4.02 4.64
N LEU A 297 17.60 -3.34 3.88
CA LEU A 297 18.01 -2.24 3.05
C LEU A 297 18.05 -0.96 3.89
N GLN A 298 18.29 0.18 3.27
CA GLN A 298 18.44 1.42 4.04
C GLN A 298 17.30 1.64 5.05
N PRO A 299 17.62 2.01 6.29
CA PRO A 299 16.60 2.30 7.29
C PRO A 299 15.70 3.43 6.78
N TYR A 300 14.41 3.15 6.69
CA TYR A 300 13.42 4.16 6.43
C TYR A 300 13.18 4.94 7.73
N ASN A 301 13.90 6.04 7.91
CA ASN A 301 13.79 6.82 9.14
C ASN A 301 13.46 8.30 8.87
N PRO A 302 12.31 8.65 8.27
CA PRO A 302 11.91 10.05 8.18
C PRO A 302 11.45 10.63 9.53
N TYR A 303 11.19 9.78 10.56
CA TYR A 303 10.59 10.23 11.83
C TYR A 303 11.15 9.53 13.08
N GLY A 304 12.39 9.05 13.05
CA GLY A 304 12.99 8.37 14.21
C GLY A 304 12.35 7.03 14.56
N ARG A 305 11.64 6.38 13.64
CA ARG A 305 11.04 5.06 13.84
C ARG A 305 12.02 3.97 13.46
N ASP A 306 12.03 2.86 14.24
CA ASP A 306 12.80 1.65 13.92
C ASP A 306 12.12 0.88 12.77
N LEU A 307 12.20 1.42 11.54
CA LEU A 307 11.62 0.86 10.33
C LEU A 307 12.64 0.87 9.20
N ALA A 308 12.61 -0.17 8.39
CA ALA A 308 13.39 -0.31 7.17
C ALA A 308 12.60 -1.10 6.11
N ASN A 309 13.00 -1.00 4.85
CA ASN A 309 12.68 -2.02 3.88
C ASN A 309 13.49 -3.28 4.22
N VAL A 310 12.79 -4.35 4.50
CA VAL A 310 13.36 -5.66 4.80
C VAL A 310 12.92 -6.62 3.72
N GLU A 311 13.89 -7.11 2.96
CA GLU A 311 13.66 -8.07 1.90
C GLU A 311 13.82 -9.49 2.43
N TYR A 312 12.78 -10.29 2.31
CA TYR A 312 12.87 -11.72 2.51
C TYR A 312 12.99 -12.40 1.15
N VAL A 313 14.11 -13.11 0.95
CA VAL A 313 14.44 -13.79 -0.31
C VAL A 313 14.45 -15.28 -0.07
N TYR A 314 13.61 -16.01 -0.79
CA TYR A 314 13.58 -17.47 -0.73
C TYR A 314 13.95 -18.06 -2.09
N TYR A 315 14.86 -19.02 -2.08
CA TYR A 315 15.26 -19.80 -3.24
C TYR A 315 14.63 -21.19 -3.19
N ASN A 316 13.82 -21.53 -4.19
CA ASN A 316 13.10 -22.81 -4.26
C ASN A 316 14.02 -23.94 -4.74
N TYR A 317 15.13 -24.13 -4.04
CA TYR A 317 16.06 -25.23 -4.27
C TYR A 317 15.58 -26.52 -3.62
N PRO A 318 16.02 -27.71 -4.12
CA PRO A 318 15.82 -28.97 -3.41
C PRO A 318 16.40 -28.90 -2.00
N SER A 319 15.65 -29.48 -1.04
CA SER A 319 16.11 -29.55 0.35
C SER A 319 17.43 -30.33 0.44
N ASP A 320 18.40 -29.76 1.12
CA ASP A 320 19.70 -30.39 1.41
C ASP A 320 19.85 -30.58 2.93
N LYS A 321 20.25 -31.77 3.33
CA LYS A 321 20.54 -32.15 4.73
C LYS A 321 22.03 -32.27 5.02
N THR A 322 22.88 -31.91 4.07
CA THR A 322 24.34 -31.99 4.23
C THR A 322 24.79 -31.04 5.34
N VAL A 323 25.49 -31.59 6.32
CA VAL A 323 26.14 -30.86 7.39
C VAL A 323 27.65 -31.15 7.33
N TYR A 324 28.44 -30.10 7.23
CA TYR A 324 29.90 -30.23 7.31
C TYR A 324 30.30 -30.35 8.76
N THR A 325 30.98 -31.44 9.11
CA THR A 325 31.56 -31.67 10.42
C THR A 325 33.10 -31.62 10.32
N GLN A 326 33.82 -31.45 11.44
CA GLN A 326 35.27 -31.26 11.41
C GLN A 326 36.02 -32.45 10.77
N ASP A 327 35.49 -33.65 10.91
CA ASP A 327 36.00 -34.90 10.32
C ASP A 327 35.67 -35.04 8.80
N LYS A 328 34.70 -34.22 8.28
CA LYS A 328 34.32 -34.22 6.87
C LYS A 328 34.84 -33.02 6.08
N ASN A 329 35.67 -32.17 6.70
CA ASN A 329 36.20 -30.95 6.07
C ASN A 329 37.13 -31.19 4.86
N ALA A 330 37.65 -32.42 4.69
CA ALA A 330 38.52 -32.75 3.56
C ALA A 330 37.82 -32.66 2.19
N SER A 331 36.48 -32.76 2.13
CA SER A 331 35.70 -32.61 0.88
C SER A 331 35.53 -31.15 0.43
N PHE A 332 35.78 -30.17 1.31
CA PHE A 332 35.69 -28.76 0.97
C PHE A 332 36.82 -28.25 0.09
N TYR A 333 38.05 -28.82 0.25
CA TYR A 333 39.21 -28.40 -0.49
C TYR A 333 39.28 -28.94 -1.95
N GLY A 334 38.36 -29.80 -2.34
CA GLY A 334 38.32 -30.38 -3.70
C GLY A 334 37.35 -29.68 -4.67
N GLN A 335 36.70 -28.60 -4.26
CA GLN A 335 35.67 -27.90 -5.04
C GLN A 335 36.08 -26.51 -5.56
N TRP A 336 37.37 -26.15 -5.46
CA TRP A 336 37.92 -24.89 -5.99
C TRP A 336 38.84 -25.14 -7.19
#